data_50418601c139b1916c6645f911050954
#
_entry.id   50418601c139b1916c6645f911050954
#
_cell.length_a   1.000
_cell.length_b   1.000
_cell.length_c   1.000
_cell.angle_alpha   90.00
_cell.angle_beta   90.00
_cell.angle_gamma   90.00
#
_symmetry.space_group_name_H-M   'P 1'
#
loop_
_entity.id
_entity.type
_entity.pdbx_description
1 polymer ?
#
loop_
_entity_poly.entity_id
_entity_poly.type
_entity_poly.pdbx_seq_one_letter_code
_entity_poly.pdbx_strand_id
1 'polypeptide(L)'
;DYNGGADGYGNIIGVYIDAGSGGSGVNIADYLMEDWVDSAGITHRGLIDKEYSSEYISKFPNAVNKIHLINPAGYKNEMYEAMIELMNQDKITFTAPYDNKDYLTVFDIDEDVLNKAKEDIQKQLKEKNLPQDEYDQQFQKELDKIQSVNTKTIKLDWQDRIALANLDSLKEEIVNMVRKPRESGKDSFMLTPEKENKLHDDRSYTCALASYALMCERRKNITQRKRPKTGNLVDMLPIRKAKRFSSI
;
A
#
# COMPACT_ATOMS: atom_id res chain seq x y z
N ASP A 1 0.06 -8.30 18.22
CA ASP A 1 1.45 -8.49 18.66
C ASP A 1 2.42 -8.04 17.58
N TYR A 2 3.00 -6.85 17.80
CA TYR A 2 4.02 -6.29 16.91
C TYR A 2 5.44 -6.72 17.28
N ASN A 3 5.59 -7.48 18.37
CA ASN A 3 6.86 -7.92 18.88
C ASN A 3 7.34 -9.18 18.15
N GLY A 4 8.58 -9.15 17.69
CA GLY A 4 9.21 -10.30 17.01
C GLY A 4 10.62 -9.96 16.56
N GLY A 5 11.44 -11.00 16.32
CA GLY A 5 12.83 -10.84 15.94
C GLY A 5 13.76 -10.45 17.09
N ALA A 6 15.06 -10.38 16.81
CA ALA A 6 16.10 -10.11 17.80
C ALA A 6 16.04 -8.70 18.42
N ASP A 7 15.41 -7.74 17.74
CA ASP A 7 15.26 -6.36 18.18
C ASP A 7 13.90 -6.08 18.85
N GLY A 8 13.01 -7.07 18.94
CA GLY A 8 11.65 -6.92 19.48
C GLY A 8 10.65 -6.32 18.49
N TYR A 9 11.08 -5.95 17.28
CA TYR A 9 10.25 -5.26 16.27
C TYR A 9 10.29 -5.96 14.90
N GLY A 10 10.52 -7.27 14.85
CA GLY A 10 10.66 -8.03 13.61
C GLY A 10 9.43 -7.98 12.71
N ASN A 11 8.24 -7.79 13.27
CA ASN A 11 6.98 -7.68 12.53
C ASN A 11 6.69 -6.26 12.03
N ILE A 12 7.51 -5.27 12.40
CA ILE A 12 7.40 -3.89 11.92
C ILE A 12 8.51 -3.65 10.90
N ILE A 13 8.13 -3.33 9.68
CA ILE A 13 9.07 -2.96 8.61
C ILE A 13 9.59 -1.55 8.84
N GLY A 14 8.68 -0.60 9.08
CA GLY A 14 9.00 0.79 9.36
C GLY A 14 7.79 1.56 9.87
N VAL A 15 8.03 2.68 10.53
CA VAL A 15 7.03 3.65 11.01
C VAL A 15 7.30 4.95 10.28
N TYR A 16 6.43 5.32 9.36
CA TYR A 16 6.55 6.51 8.54
C TYR A 16 5.75 7.65 9.15
N ILE A 17 6.42 8.75 9.47
CA ILE A 17 5.82 9.89 10.18
C ILE A 17 6.00 11.15 9.35
N ASP A 18 4.92 11.92 9.20
CA ASP A 18 4.98 13.25 8.61
C ASP A 18 5.75 14.21 9.54
N ALA A 19 6.91 14.66 9.08
CA ALA A 19 7.79 15.60 9.76
C ALA A 19 7.76 16.99 9.08
N GLY A 20 6.71 17.32 8.34
CA GLY A 20 6.54 18.62 7.68
C GLY A 20 6.46 19.78 8.66
N SER A 21 6.74 20.98 8.15
CA SER A 21 6.69 22.22 8.93
C SER A 21 5.27 22.46 9.46
N GLY A 22 5.12 22.55 10.78
CA GLY A 22 3.84 22.70 11.48
C GLY A 22 3.16 21.40 11.88
N GLY A 23 3.71 20.23 11.49
CA GLY A 23 3.23 18.93 11.93
C GLY A 23 3.77 18.56 13.31
N SER A 24 2.98 17.85 14.11
CA SER A 24 3.39 17.28 15.40
C SER A 24 4.20 15.98 15.26
N GLY A 25 4.53 15.56 14.03
CA GLY A 25 5.17 14.27 13.76
C GLY A 25 6.55 14.13 14.40
N VAL A 26 7.35 15.20 14.38
CA VAL A 26 8.67 15.18 15.06
C VAL A 26 8.49 15.01 16.56
N ASN A 27 7.54 15.72 17.18
CA ASN A 27 7.26 15.56 18.61
C ASN A 27 6.77 14.16 18.97
N ILE A 28 5.97 13.51 18.09
CA ILE A 28 5.54 12.12 18.26
C ILE A 28 6.75 11.19 18.17
N ALA A 29 7.64 11.44 17.21
CA ALA A 29 8.86 10.64 17.07
C ALA A 29 9.74 10.72 18.33
N ASP A 30 9.86 11.91 18.94
CA ASP A 30 10.64 12.11 20.17
C ASP A 30 10.14 11.19 21.32
N TYR A 31 8.83 11.02 21.46
CA TYR A 31 8.28 10.08 22.45
C TYR A 31 8.60 8.60 22.16
N LEU A 32 8.83 8.26 20.90
CA LEU A 32 9.14 6.89 20.51
C LEU A 32 10.63 6.55 20.65
N MET A 33 11.49 7.54 20.88
CA MET A 33 12.95 7.35 20.94
C MET A 33 13.43 6.74 22.26
N GLU A 34 12.69 6.93 23.34
CA GLU A 34 13.02 6.40 24.65
C GLU A 34 12.57 4.94 24.80
N ASP A 35 13.31 4.18 25.60
CA ASP A 35 12.90 2.84 25.98
C ASP A 35 11.62 2.92 26.81
N TRP A 36 10.70 2.00 26.60
CA TRP A 36 9.42 1.96 27.27
C TRP A 36 9.09 0.60 27.84
N VAL A 37 8.20 0.56 28.83
CA VAL A 37 7.79 -0.68 29.52
C VAL A 37 6.32 -0.94 29.21
N ASP A 38 5.99 -2.14 28.79
CA ASP A 38 4.62 -2.55 28.52
C ASP A 38 3.86 -2.92 29.81
N SER A 39 2.58 -3.23 29.67
CA SER A 39 1.71 -3.63 30.79
C SER A 39 2.12 -4.94 31.47
N ALA A 40 2.94 -5.75 30.82
CA ALA A 40 3.50 -6.99 31.35
C ALA A 40 4.86 -6.78 32.06
N GLY A 41 5.36 -5.53 32.10
CA GLY A 41 6.65 -5.18 32.70
C GLY A 41 7.86 -5.47 31.82
N ILE A 42 7.65 -5.74 30.53
CA ILE A 42 8.73 -6.00 29.57
C ILE A 42 9.25 -4.67 29.04
N THR A 43 10.57 -4.47 29.08
CA THR A 43 11.22 -3.29 28.52
C THR A 43 11.44 -3.47 27.03
N HIS A 44 11.01 -2.49 26.25
CA HIS A 44 11.20 -2.39 24.80
C HIS A 44 12.13 -1.23 24.49
N ARG A 45 12.99 -1.42 23.51
CA ARG A 45 13.91 -0.38 23.05
C ARG A 45 13.17 0.71 22.30
N GLY A 46 13.63 1.94 22.43
CA GLY A 46 13.09 3.05 21.64
C GLY A 46 13.32 2.89 20.13
N LEU A 47 12.64 3.70 19.34
CA LEU A 47 12.71 3.71 17.88
C LEU A 47 13.28 5.05 17.41
N ILE A 48 14.19 5.04 16.45
CA ILE A 48 14.77 6.26 15.87
C ILE A 48 14.80 6.22 14.35
N ASP A 49 14.97 7.40 13.75
CA ASP A 49 15.38 7.59 12.37
C ASP A 49 16.88 7.95 12.33
N LYS A 50 17.73 7.00 11.95
CA LYS A 50 19.19 7.21 11.86
C LYS A 50 19.60 8.09 10.70
N GLU A 51 18.74 8.26 9.70
CA GLU A 51 19.02 9.06 8.51
C GLU A 51 18.65 10.54 8.72
N TYR A 52 17.71 10.81 9.64
CA TYR A 52 17.21 12.16 9.89
C TYR A 52 18.21 13.02 10.68
N SER A 53 18.82 12.47 11.72
CA SER A 53 19.82 13.20 12.54
C SER A 53 20.85 12.26 13.16
N SER A 54 22.13 12.62 12.97
CA SER A 54 23.24 11.93 13.64
C SER A 54 23.24 12.11 15.17
N GLU A 55 22.60 13.17 15.68
CA GLU A 55 22.44 13.44 17.09
C GLU A 55 21.58 12.34 17.76
N TYR A 56 20.54 11.86 17.07
CA TYR A 56 19.70 10.76 17.57
C TYR A 56 20.49 9.49 17.84
N ILE A 57 21.47 9.16 17.00
CA ILE A 57 22.31 7.99 17.15
C ILE A 57 23.17 8.09 18.44
N SER A 58 23.72 9.28 18.72
CA SER A 58 24.55 9.49 19.90
C SER A 58 23.73 9.53 21.20
N LYS A 59 22.55 10.11 21.15
CA LYS A 59 21.65 10.25 22.30
C LYS A 59 20.93 8.96 22.66
N PHE A 60 20.57 8.16 21.65
CA PHE A 60 19.81 6.91 21.80
C PHE A 60 20.54 5.72 21.14
N PRO A 61 21.71 5.30 21.64
CA PRO A 61 22.56 4.30 20.97
C PRO A 61 21.92 2.91 20.85
N ASN A 62 21.01 2.58 21.78
CA ASN A 62 20.31 1.29 21.80
C ASN A 62 19.02 1.28 20.99
N ALA A 63 18.52 2.43 20.54
CA ALA A 63 17.27 2.51 19.83
C ALA A 63 17.35 1.83 18.43
N VAL A 64 16.21 1.29 18.01
CA VAL A 64 16.11 0.53 16.76
C VAL A 64 15.77 1.48 15.62
N ASN A 65 16.45 1.34 14.49
CA ASN A 65 16.20 2.15 13.29
C ASN A 65 14.95 1.66 12.56
N LYS A 66 13.79 2.18 12.95
CA LYS A 66 12.49 1.82 12.37
C LYS A 66 11.62 3.04 12.01
N ILE A 67 11.97 4.23 12.50
CA ILE A 67 11.27 5.46 12.14
C ILE A 67 11.84 6.01 10.85
N HIS A 68 10.96 6.57 10.03
CA HIS A 68 11.27 7.33 8.83
C HIS A 68 10.49 8.65 8.88
N LEU A 69 11.22 9.74 9.14
CA LEU A 69 10.66 11.09 9.17
C LEU A 69 10.62 11.67 7.76
N ILE A 70 9.43 11.85 7.23
CA ILE A 70 9.21 12.33 5.86
C ILE A 70 8.77 13.79 5.87
N ASN A 71 9.52 14.64 5.17
CA ASN A 71 9.05 16.00 4.90
C ASN A 71 8.20 16.00 3.61
N PRO A 72 6.88 16.15 3.71
CA PRO A 72 5.96 16.02 2.58
C PRO A 72 6.14 17.10 1.51
N ALA A 73 6.67 18.26 1.86
CA ALA A 73 6.86 19.37 0.91
C ALA A 73 7.69 18.97 -0.32
N GLY A 74 8.63 18.00 -0.16
CA GLY A 74 9.44 17.46 -1.24
C GLY A 74 8.83 16.28 -1.99
N TYR A 75 7.90 15.54 -1.37
CA TYR A 75 7.48 14.22 -1.81
C TYR A 75 5.96 14.08 -2.03
N LYS A 76 5.17 15.12 -1.80
CA LYS A 76 3.69 15.03 -1.91
C LYS A 76 3.24 14.49 -3.28
N ASN A 77 3.92 14.90 -4.35
CA ASN A 77 3.62 14.41 -5.69
C ASN A 77 3.89 12.91 -5.82
N GLU A 78 5.09 12.48 -5.42
CA GLU A 78 5.52 11.08 -5.48
C GLU A 78 4.64 10.17 -4.59
N MET A 79 4.12 10.69 -3.48
CA MET A 79 3.22 9.97 -2.59
C MET A 79 1.89 9.66 -3.27
N TYR A 80 1.27 10.66 -3.91
CA TYR A 80 0.01 10.45 -4.63
C TYR A 80 0.20 9.63 -5.90
N GLU A 81 1.30 9.81 -6.62
CA GLU A 81 1.61 8.98 -7.79
C GLU A 81 1.81 7.50 -7.41
N ALA A 82 2.49 7.23 -6.28
CA ALA A 82 2.63 5.87 -5.76
C ALA A 82 1.27 5.25 -5.42
N MET A 83 0.37 6.02 -4.80
CA MET A 83 -0.99 5.57 -4.50
C MET A 83 -1.78 5.23 -5.77
N ILE A 84 -1.75 6.12 -6.78
CA ILE A 84 -2.41 5.92 -8.07
C ILE A 84 -1.84 4.68 -8.78
N GLU A 85 -0.51 4.50 -8.76
CA GLU A 85 0.13 3.33 -9.36
C GLU A 85 -0.33 2.03 -8.69
N LEU A 86 -0.39 2.00 -7.35
CA LEU A 86 -0.87 0.82 -6.61
C LEU A 86 -2.35 0.52 -6.87
N MET A 87 -3.18 1.56 -7.01
CA MET A 87 -4.60 1.39 -7.40
C MET A 87 -4.73 0.82 -8.80
N ASN A 88 -3.98 1.35 -9.78
CA ASN A 88 -3.99 0.86 -11.15
C ASN A 88 -3.46 -0.58 -11.30
N GLN A 89 -2.69 -1.05 -10.32
CA GLN A 89 -2.18 -2.42 -10.25
C GLN A 89 -3.07 -3.35 -9.40
N ASP A 90 -4.26 -2.91 -9.00
CA ASP A 90 -5.18 -3.64 -8.10
C ASP A 90 -4.52 -4.09 -6.78
N LYS A 91 -3.52 -3.31 -6.29
CA LYS A 91 -2.84 -3.58 -5.02
C LYS A 91 -3.51 -2.90 -3.82
N ILE A 92 -4.35 -1.91 -4.09
CA ILE A 92 -5.21 -1.27 -3.10
C ILE A 92 -6.64 -1.59 -3.49
N THR A 93 -7.34 -2.31 -2.63
CA THR A 93 -8.75 -2.64 -2.78
C THR A 93 -9.53 -2.09 -1.59
N PHE A 94 -10.72 -1.60 -1.85
CA PHE A 94 -11.60 -1.07 -0.82
C PHE A 94 -12.82 -1.98 -0.64
N THR A 95 -13.32 -2.05 0.60
CA THR A 95 -14.60 -2.71 0.88
C THR A 95 -15.74 -1.99 0.17
N ALA A 96 -16.88 -2.67 -0.01
CA ALA A 96 -18.13 -2.02 -0.36
C ALA A 96 -18.48 -0.90 0.64
N PRO A 97 -19.33 0.08 0.26
CA PRO A 97 -19.79 1.11 1.19
C PRO A 97 -20.43 0.49 2.44
N TYR A 98 -20.12 1.12 3.58
CA TYR A 98 -20.59 0.59 4.88
C TYR A 98 -22.09 0.83 5.13
N ASP A 99 -22.66 1.91 4.58
CA ASP A 99 -24.08 2.29 4.71
C ASP A 99 -24.57 2.50 6.14
N ASN A 100 -23.68 2.69 7.11
CA ASN A 100 -23.99 2.88 8.54
C ASN A 100 -24.88 1.79 9.18
N LYS A 101 -24.74 0.54 8.75
CA LYS A 101 -25.46 -0.61 9.32
C LYS A 101 -24.74 -1.15 10.55
N ASP A 102 -25.48 -1.82 11.44
CA ASP A 102 -24.89 -2.50 12.61
C ASP A 102 -24.27 -3.86 12.28
N TYR A 103 -24.28 -4.23 11.03
CA TYR A 103 -23.74 -5.50 10.52
C TYR A 103 -23.08 -5.34 9.17
N LEU A 104 -22.13 -6.22 8.91
CA LEU A 104 -21.47 -6.36 7.61
C LEU A 104 -21.79 -7.75 7.04
N THR A 105 -22.20 -7.78 5.79
CA THR A 105 -22.31 -9.03 5.05
C THR A 105 -21.00 -9.29 4.34
N VAL A 106 -20.29 -10.35 4.71
CA VAL A 106 -19.04 -10.77 4.11
C VAL A 106 -19.24 -12.06 3.32
N PHE A 107 -18.44 -12.25 2.30
CA PHE A 107 -18.40 -13.53 1.60
C PHE A 107 -17.58 -14.51 2.42
N ASP A 108 -18.21 -15.64 2.80
CA ASP A 108 -17.59 -16.74 3.56
C ASP A 108 -17.26 -17.88 2.60
N ILE A 109 -16.42 -17.59 1.61
CA ILE A 109 -15.96 -18.56 0.62
C ILE A 109 -14.43 -18.56 0.60
N ASP A 110 -13.85 -19.73 0.60
CA ASP A 110 -12.42 -19.94 0.45
C ASP A 110 -11.95 -19.38 -0.91
N GLU A 111 -10.83 -18.68 -0.92
CA GLU A 111 -10.31 -18.02 -2.13
C GLU A 111 -10.01 -19.03 -3.24
N ASP A 112 -9.49 -20.21 -2.89
CA ASP A 112 -9.21 -21.28 -3.86
C ASP A 112 -10.51 -21.83 -4.47
N VAL A 113 -11.57 -21.96 -3.66
CA VAL A 113 -12.90 -22.38 -4.12
C VAL A 113 -13.51 -21.32 -5.03
N LEU A 114 -13.39 -20.04 -4.67
CA LEU A 114 -13.87 -18.94 -5.50
C LEU A 114 -13.13 -18.87 -6.84
N ASN A 115 -11.81 -19.02 -6.84
CA ASN A 115 -11.01 -18.99 -8.07
C ASN A 115 -11.36 -20.16 -8.98
N LYS A 116 -11.52 -21.36 -8.45
CA LYS A 116 -11.97 -22.52 -9.21
C LYS A 116 -13.36 -22.30 -9.81
N ALA A 117 -14.28 -21.74 -9.04
CA ALA A 117 -15.63 -21.43 -9.54
C ALA A 117 -15.58 -20.37 -10.67
N LYS A 118 -14.72 -19.34 -10.57
CA LYS A 118 -14.50 -18.38 -11.66
C LYS A 118 -13.98 -19.04 -12.92
N GLU A 119 -13.01 -19.94 -12.80
CA GLU A 119 -12.47 -20.70 -13.95
C GLU A 119 -13.55 -21.56 -14.62
N ASP A 120 -14.36 -22.25 -13.82
CA ASP A 120 -15.46 -23.08 -14.33
C ASP A 120 -16.51 -22.25 -15.07
N ILE A 121 -16.91 -21.07 -14.51
CA ILE A 121 -17.80 -20.13 -15.18
C ILE A 121 -17.21 -19.66 -16.50
N GLN A 122 -15.95 -19.23 -16.49
CA GLN A 122 -15.25 -18.77 -17.70
C GLN A 122 -15.23 -19.84 -18.79
N LYS A 123 -14.97 -21.10 -18.42
CA LYS A 123 -14.97 -22.23 -19.35
C LYS A 123 -16.35 -22.45 -19.98
N GLN A 124 -17.40 -22.47 -19.14
CA GLN A 124 -18.77 -22.65 -19.60
C GLN A 124 -19.24 -21.51 -20.52
N LEU A 125 -18.86 -20.27 -20.24
CA LEU A 125 -19.26 -19.10 -21.03
C LEU A 125 -18.48 -19.02 -22.35
N LYS A 126 -17.21 -19.43 -22.38
CA LYS A 126 -16.42 -19.50 -23.63
C LYS A 126 -17.01 -20.52 -24.62
N GLU A 127 -17.59 -21.62 -24.15
CA GLU A 127 -18.25 -22.60 -25.01
C GLU A 127 -19.50 -22.03 -25.69
N LYS A 128 -20.12 -20.97 -25.13
CA LYS A 128 -21.33 -20.35 -25.67
C LYS A 128 -21.07 -19.32 -26.77
N ASN A 129 -19.81 -18.95 -27.03
CA ASN A 129 -19.41 -17.95 -28.06
C ASN A 129 -20.23 -16.64 -28.03
N LEU A 130 -20.44 -16.09 -26.83
CA LEU A 130 -21.23 -14.90 -26.63
C LEU A 130 -20.46 -13.64 -27.07
N PRO A 131 -21.15 -12.55 -27.50
CA PRO A 131 -20.56 -11.22 -27.60
C PRO A 131 -19.97 -10.78 -26.27
N GLN A 132 -18.91 -9.95 -26.29
CA GLN A 132 -18.16 -9.59 -25.07
C GLN A 132 -19.06 -8.97 -23.99
N ASP A 133 -19.97 -8.07 -24.37
CA ASP A 133 -20.88 -7.41 -23.43
C ASP A 133 -21.84 -8.38 -22.74
N GLU A 134 -22.35 -9.38 -23.49
CA GLU A 134 -23.20 -10.43 -22.94
C GLU A 134 -22.42 -11.41 -22.08
N TYR A 135 -21.17 -11.71 -22.47
CA TYR A 135 -20.26 -12.54 -21.68
C TYR A 135 -20.01 -11.94 -20.31
N ASP A 136 -19.65 -10.66 -20.26
CA ASP A 136 -19.35 -9.96 -19.01
C ASP A 136 -20.57 -9.88 -18.09
N GLN A 137 -21.75 -9.61 -18.63
CA GLN A 137 -23.01 -9.61 -17.88
C GLN A 137 -23.36 -11.01 -17.32
N GLN A 138 -23.22 -12.05 -18.12
CA GLN A 138 -23.50 -13.42 -17.66
C GLN A 138 -22.46 -13.90 -16.65
N PHE A 139 -21.19 -13.57 -16.84
CA PHE A 139 -20.14 -13.89 -15.91
C PHE A 139 -20.41 -13.25 -14.55
N GLN A 140 -20.72 -11.96 -14.51
CA GLN A 140 -21.05 -11.27 -13.28
C GLN A 140 -22.29 -11.86 -12.60
N LYS A 141 -23.32 -12.16 -13.36
CA LYS A 141 -24.57 -12.76 -12.83
C LYS A 141 -24.35 -14.12 -12.18
N GLU A 142 -23.54 -14.98 -12.79
CA GLU A 142 -23.21 -16.31 -12.19
C GLU A 142 -22.30 -16.15 -10.96
N LEU A 143 -21.35 -15.21 -11.00
CA LEU A 143 -20.50 -14.90 -9.87
C LEU A 143 -21.34 -14.37 -8.67
N ASP A 144 -22.27 -13.45 -8.92
CA ASP A 144 -23.18 -12.91 -7.90
C ASP A 144 -24.05 -14.00 -7.26
N LYS A 145 -24.48 -15.01 -8.02
CA LYS A 145 -25.19 -16.15 -7.44
C LYS A 145 -24.33 -16.94 -6.45
N ILE A 146 -23.09 -17.23 -6.82
CA ILE A 146 -22.17 -17.97 -5.93
C ILE A 146 -21.91 -17.15 -4.67
N GLN A 147 -21.69 -15.86 -4.82
CA GLN A 147 -21.47 -14.96 -3.70
C GLN A 147 -22.69 -14.84 -2.80
N SER A 148 -23.90 -14.77 -3.35
CA SER A 148 -25.14 -14.64 -2.56
C SER A 148 -25.46 -15.86 -1.69
N VAL A 149 -25.03 -17.05 -2.09
CA VAL A 149 -25.23 -18.31 -1.33
C VAL A 149 -24.19 -18.44 -0.20
N ASN A 150 -23.01 -17.86 -0.38
CA ASN A 150 -21.89 -17.96 0.56
C ASN A 150 -21.66 -16.64 1.31
N THR A 151 -22.70 -16.11 1.92
CA THR A 151 -22.61 -14.90 2.72
C THR A 151 -22.77 -15.19 4.20
N LYS A 152 -21.97 -14.48 5.01
CA LYS A 152 -22.07 -14.48 6.45
C LYS A 152 -22.31 -13.06 6.96
N THR A 153 -23.27 -12.89 7.83
CA THR A 153 -23.53 -11.60 8.49
C THR A 153 -22.75 -11.53 9.79
N ILE A 154 -21.88 -10.54 9.91
CA ILE A 154 -21.10 -10.25 11.10
C ILE A 154 -21.68 -9.01 11.75
N LYS A 155 -22.01 -9.11 13.04
CA LYS A 155 -22.40 -7.95 13.84
C LYS A 155 -21.15 -7.14 14.17
N LEU A 156 -21.19 -5.85 13.88
CA LEU A 156 -20.10 -4.93 14.10
C LEU A 156 -20.13 -4.34 15.50
N ASP A 157 -18.97 -4.26 16.13
CA ASP A 157 -18.82 -3.45 17.32
C ASP A 157 -18.69 -1.95 16.96
N TRP A 158 -18.55 -1.09 17.96
CA TRP A 158 -18.44 0.35 17.73
C TRP A 158 -17.11 0.75 17.06
N GLN A 159 -16.04 0.01 17.33
CA GLN A 159 -14.70 0.26 16.73
C GLN A 159 -14.70 -0.11 15.25
N ASP A 160 -15.28 -1.26 14.90
CA ASP A 160 -15.45 -1.69 13.52
C ASP A 160 -16.28 -0.68 12.72
N ARG A 161 -17.35 -0.17 13.30
CA ARG A 161 -18.21 0.83 12.65
C ARG A 161 -17.46 2.13 12.37
N ILE A 162 -16.66 2.62 13.33
CA ILE A 162 -15.83 3.80 13.14
C ILE A 162 -14.78 3.55 12.05
N ALA A 163 -14.13 2.39 12.04
CA ALA A 163 -13.14 2.03 11.03
C ALA A 163 -13.75 2.01 9.63
N LEU A 164 -14.92 1.40 9.45
CA LEU A 164 -15.60 1.35 8.16
C LEU A 164 -16.10 2.74 7.70
N ALA A 165 -16.62 3.56 8.61
CA ALA A 165 -17.01 4.94 8.30
C ALA A 165 -15.79 5.79 7.87
N ASN A 166 -14.63 5.59 8.50
CA ASN A 166 -13.39 6.23 8.08
C ASN A 166 -12.92 5.76 6.71
N LEU A 167 -13.11 4.48 6.36
CA LEU A 167 -12.80 3.98 5.02
C LEU A 167 -13.73 4.59 3.95
N ASP A 168 -15.02 4.78 4.25
CA ASP A 168 -15.93 5.47 3.34
C ASP A 168 -15.55 6.93 3.15
N SER A 169 -15.16 7.62 4.23
CA SER A 169 -14.63 8.97 4.16
C SER A 169 -13.34 9.05 3.34
N LEU A 170 -12.42 8.09 3.51
CA LEU A 170 -11.21 7.99 2.68
C LEU A 170 -11.55 7.85 1.19
N LYS A 171 -12.50 6.98 0.84
CA LYS A 171 -12.95 6.82 -0.55
C LYS A 171 -13.53 8.12 -1.11
N GLU A 172 -14.34 8.84 -0.31
CA GLU A 172 -14.89 10.14 -0.71
C GLU A 172 -13.78 11.18 -0.93
N GLU A 173 -12.77 11.25 -0.06
CA GLU A 173 -11.63 12.13 -0.24
C GLU A 173 -10.87 11.80 -1.53
N ILE A 174 -10.53 10.53 -1.77
CA ILE A 174 -9.78 10.09 -2.96
C ILE A 174 -10.52 10.44 -4.25
N VAL A 175 -11.83 10.17 -4.33
CA VAL A 175 -12.64 10.46 -5.53
C VAL A 175 -12.72 11.95 -5.82
N ASN A 176 -12.64 12.80 -4.78
CA ASN A 176 -12.68 14.26 -4.93
C ASN A 176 -11.29 14.90 -5.04
N MET A 177 -10.21 14.12 -5.09
CA MET A 177 -8.86 14.64 -5.36
C MET A 177 -8.68 14.94 -6.84
N VAL A 178 -8.12 16.10 -7.14
CA VAL A 178 -7.78 16.51 -8.51
C VAL A 178 -6.29 16.75 -8.64
N ARG A 179 -5.75 16.36 -9.78
CA ARG A 179 -4.38 16.61 -10.19
C ARG A 179 -4.32 17.91 -10.99
N LYS A 180 -3.53 18.87 -10.53
CA LYS A 180 -3.30 20.14 -11.22
C LYS A 180 -1.84 20.25 -11.64
N PRO A 181 -1.56 20.40 -12.96
CA PRO A 181 -0.21 20.68 -13.43
C PRO A 181 0.27 22.03 -12.86
N ARG A 182 1.55 22.10 -12.51
CA ARG A 182 2.22 23.34 -12.12
C ARG A 182 3.29 23.71 -13.15
N GLU A 183 3.57 24.99 -13.28
CA GLU A 183 4.64 25.50 -14.15
C GLU A 183 6.03 24.93 -13.79
N SER A 184 6.22 24.53 -12.53
CA SER A 184 7.44 23.88 -12.06
C SER A 184 7.66 22.45 -12.60
N GLY A 185 6.72 21.91 -13.39
CA GLY A 185 6.76 20.53 -13.91
C GLY A 185 6.37 19.45 -12.90
N LYS A 186 6.10 19.82 -11.64
CA LYS A 186 5.53 18.92 -10.63
C LYS A 186 4.04 19.20 -10.50
N ASP A 187 3.24 18.14 -10.51
CA ASP A 187 1.80 18.27 -10.30
C ASP A 187 1.47 18.58 -8.83
N SER A 188 0.32 19.14 -8.59
CA SER A 188 -0.23 19.27 -7.24
C SER A 188 -1.52 18.46 -7.12
N PHE A 189 -1.71 17.88 -5.97
CA PHE A 189 -2.91 17.15 -5.60
C PHE A 189 -3.66 17.93 -4.54
N MET A 190 -4.94 18.18 -4.77
CA MET A 190 -5.82 18.95 -3.88
C MET A 190 -7.27 18.48 -4.06
N LEU A 191 -8.11 18.77 -3.08
CA LEU A 191 -9.55 18.56 -3.22
C LEU A 191 -10.14 19.46 -4.31
N THR A 192 -11.26 19.03 -4.91
CA THR A 192 -12.04 19.89 -5.81
C THR A 192 -12.51 21.14 -5.07
N PRO A 193 -12.59 22.31 -5.73
CA PRO A 193 -13.02 23.55 -5.08
C PRO A 193 -14.38 23.46 -4.39
N GLU A 194 -15.27 22.60 -4.90
CA GLU A 194 -16.60 22.40 -4.34
C GLU A 194 -16.59 21.64 -3.02
N LYS A 195 -15.51 20.87 -2.77
CA LYS A 195 -15.33 20.01 -1.60
C LYS A 195 -14.27 20.50 -0.62
N GLU A 196 -13.43 21.46 -1.00
CA GLU A 196 -12.33 21.98 -0.19
C GLU A 196 -12.77 22.49 1.20
N ASN A 197 -13.96 23.07 1.29
CA ASN A 197 -14.53 23.56 2.55
C ASN A 197 -15.36 22.51 3.32
N LYS A 198 -15.55 21.32 2.78
CA LYS A 198 -16.43 20.27 3.34
C LYS A 198 -15.69 18.99 3.71
N LEU A 199 -14.60 18.71 3.02
CA LEU A 199 -13.76 17.54 3.25
C LEU A 199 -12.37 17.99 3.67
N HIS A 200 -11.70 17.15 4.42
CA HIS A 200 -10.27 17.23 4.70
C HIS A 200 -9.56 16.18 3.85
N ASP A 201 -8.31 16.42 3.47
CA ASP A 201 -7.52 15.45 2.68
C ASP A 201 -6.60 14.57 3.55
N ASP A 202 -6.80 14.57 4.87
CA ASP A 202 -5.92 13.91 5.83
C ASP A 202 -5.84 12.39 5.64
N ARG A 203 -6.97 11.75 5.34
CA ARG A 203 -7.02 10.28 5.13
C ARG A 203 -6.41 9.90 3.79
N SER A 204 -6.74 10.63 2.73
CA SER A 204 -6.17 10.42 1.40
C SER A 204 -4.67 10.68 1.42
N TYR A 205 -4.24 11.71 2.13
CA TYR A 205 -2.83 12.01 2.37
C TYR A 205 -2.11 10.87 3.12
N THR A 206 -2.72 10.36 4.20
CA THR A 206 -2.16 9.23 4.97
C THR A 206 -2.06 7.97 4.11
N CYS A 207 -3.06 7.70 3.28
CA CYS A 207 -3.03 6.58 2.32
C CYS A 207 -1.92 6.76 1.27
N ALA A 208 -1.71 7.99 0.78
CA ALA A 208 -0.63 8.32 -0.14
C ALA A 208 0.75 8.15 0.52
N LEU A 209 0.91 8.57 1.78
CA LEU A 209 2.14 8.35 2.56
C LEU A 209 2.43 6.86 2.75
N ALA A 210 1.42 6.07 3.11
CA ALA A 210 1.57 4.61 3.24
C ALA A 210 1.96 3.95 1.91
N SER A 211 1.38 4.40 0.80
CA SER A 211 1.70 3.94 -0.55
C SER A 211 3.16 4.24 -0.93
N TYR A 212 3.61 5.44 -0.61
CA TYR A 212 5.01 5.85 -0.79
C TYR A 212 5.96 5.01 0.06
N ALA A 213 5.61 4.76 1.32
CA ALA A 213 6.37 3.91 2.22
C ALA A 213 6.57 2.49 1.64
N LEU A 214 5.49 1.87 1.16
CA LEU A 214 5.54 0.56 0.51
C LEU A 214 6.42 0.57 -0.75
N MET A 215 6.36 1.62 -1.54
CA MET A 215 7.22 1.78 -2.72
C MET A 215 8.70 1.89 -2.31
N CYS A 216 9.04 2.65 -1.27
CA CYS A 216 10.39 2.78 -0.75
C CYS A 216 10.93 1.43 -0.26
N GLU A 217 10.14 0.69 0.51
CA GLU A 217 10.51 -0.64 1.00
C GLU A 217 10.70 -1.65 -0.15
N ARG A 218 9.82 -1.62 -1.15
CA ARG A 218 9.97 -2.45 -2.35
C ARG A 218 11.28 -2.15 -3.08
N ARG A 219 11.64 -0.87 -3.22
CA ARG A 219 12.91 -0.46 -3.86
C ARG A 219 14.12 -0.94 -3.08
N LYS A 220 14.11 -0.82 -1.74
CA LYS A 220 15.18 -1.36 -0.86
C LYS A 220 15.35 -2.87 -1.09
N ASN A 221 14.26 -3.62 -1.10
CA ASN A 221 14.29 -5.07 -1.30
C ASN A 221 14.79 -5.49 -2.70
N ILE A 222 14.49 -4.72 -3.73
CA ILE A 222 14.99 -4.98 -5.09
C ILE A 222 16.49 -4.71 -5.19
N THR A 223 16.98 -3.63 -4.59
CA THR A 223 18.40 -3.28 -4.60
C THR A 223 19.25 -4.22 -3.73
N GLN A 224 18.69 -4.76 -2.66
CA GLN A 224 19.36 -5.72 -1.78
C GLN A 224 19.39 -7.15 -2.36
N ARG A 225 18.54 -7.49 -3.32
CA ARG A 225 18.73 -8.73 -4.07
C ARG A 225 20.08 -8.64 -4.73
N LYS A 226 21.11 -9.29 -4.15
CA LYS A 226 22.41 -9.46 -4.75
C LYS A 226 22.16 -9.84 -6.19
N ARG A 227 22.57 -8.98 -7.13
CA ARG A 227 22.64 -9.40 -8.54
C ARG A 227 23.36 -10.74 -8.51
N PRO A 228 22.80 -11.82 -9.04
CA PRO A 228 23.60 -13.03 -9.20
C PRO A 228 24.88 -12.54 -9.83
N LYS A 229 26.05 -13.02 -9.35
CA LYS A 229 27.32 -12.75 -10.02
C LYS A 229 27.16 -13.30 -11.43
N THR A 230 26.55 -12.52 -12.29
CA THR A 230 26.49 -12.78 -13.72
C THR A 230 27.95 -12.73 -14.14
N GLY A 231 28.49 -13.86 -14.54
CA GLY A 231 29.68 -13.87 -15.34
C GLY A 231 29.52 -12.79 -16.41
N ASN A 232 30.58 -12.10 -16.74
CA ASN A 232 30.58 -10.93 -17.61
C ASN A 232 29.53 -11.08 -18.72
N LEU A 233 28.76 -10.02 -18.97
CA LEU A 233 27.71 -9.98 -20.01
C LEU A 233 28.22 -10.54 -21.37
N VAL A 234 29.52 -10.52 -21.59
CA VAL A 234 30.25 -11.09 -22.73
C VAL A 234 30.11 -12.60 -22.83
N ASP A 235 29.98 -13.31 -21.68
CA ASP A 235 29.84 -14.77 -21.64
C ASP A 235 28.39 -15.26 -21.94
N MET A 236 27.44 -14.36 -21.98
CA MET A 236 26.04 -14.66 -22.27
C MET A 236 25.61 -14.39 -23.72
N LEU A 237 26.45 -13.70 -24.49
CA LEU A 237 26.16 -13.47 -25.90
C LEU A 237 26.66 -14.66 -26.71
N PRO A 238 25.83 -15.37 -27.47
CA PRO A 238 26.31 -16.38 -28.43
C PRO A 238 27.12 -15.65 -29.48
N ILE A 239 28.45 -15.72 -29.36
CA ILE A 239 29.35 -15.22 -30.40
C ILE A 239 29.11 -16.09 -31.63
N ARG A 240 28.25 -15.65 -32.55
CA ARG A 240 28.22 -16.17 -33.90
C ARG A 240 29.57 -15.87 -34.54
N LYS A 241 30.45 -16.87 -34.64
CA LYS A 241 31.65 -16.80 -35.42
C LYS A 241 31.29 -16.34 -36.83
N ALA A 242 31.64 -15.11 -37.17
CA ALA A 242 31.51 -14.61 -38.52
C ALA A 242 32.35 -15.52 -39.43
N LYS A 243 31.72 -16.21 -40.38
CA LYS A 243 32.43 -16.89 -41.45
C LYS A 243 33.17 -15.83 -42.25
N ARG A 244 34.51 -15.90 -42.22
CA ARG A 244 35.33 -15.15 -43.15
C ARG A 244 34.98 -15.62 -44.56
N PHE A 245 34.42 -14.75 -45.36
CA PHE A 245 34.40 -14.94 -46.82
C PHE A 245 35.82 -14.70 -47.33
N SER A 246 36.47 -15.73 -47.77
CA SER A 246 37.69 -15.61 -48.59
C SER A 246 37.25 -15.19 -49.98
N SER A 247 37.64 -13.97 -50.39
CA SER A 247 37.57 -13.51 -51.77
C SER A 247 38.57 -14.31 -52.62
N ILE A 248 38.06 -14.83 -53.70
CA ILE A 248 38.83 -15.23 -54.87
C ILE A 248 38.94 -14.02 -55.78
#